data_9e9d741a64fe7a06692951fdbbee5bff
#
_entry.id   9e9d741a64fe7a06692951fdbbee5bff
#
_cell.length_a   1.000
_cell.length_b   1.000
_cell.length_c   1.000
_cell.angle_alpha   90.00
_cell.angle_beta   90.00
_cell.angle_gamma   90.00
#
_symmetry.space_group_name_H-M   'P 1'
#
loop_
_entity.id
_entity.type
_entity.pdbx_description
1 polymer ?
#
loop_
_entity_poly.entity_id
_entity_poly.type
_entity_poly.pdbx_seq_one_letter_code
_entity_poly.pdbx_strand_id
1 'polypeptide(L)'
;MNHMIYDKTDTRTFEMEGMCPFGGDRIGGALGVPPQLSDWYPARLKVELLHQNGPQANPLGADFDYAEAFNKIDLPTLKQDIKSFLTSSVAWWPSDYDNYGPQMIRMAWHAAGTYRIADGRGGAGEALQRFAPISSWWDNGNTDKSRRLIWPIKQKYGSALSWGDLMVLTGNCALEIMGFPTYGFAGGRHDAWEADNSTYWGPEVWDPKKIVSSDSMVTRDKRWRGRNGDAAYDLENPLAATHQALIYVNPEGPYADGDAMGSARDIRIAFSRMAMNDEETVALIAGGHAFGKSHGMVKAAEVGPPPEIAPIEAMGLGWQNPEGTGFAEYTMTNGIEGSWTPNPTKWDNAYLENLFKFDWVQTKSPAGALQWTPSDPEAPKTPDAHVPGKMNPLMMMTTDIALKVDPDYRRVCEKFLGDFDAFTQAFSKAWYKLTHRDMGPRERYLGAEKKLEDGLLWQDPIPPLDHEGIDAASITALKQQILATAIWGADVEDALDLAEKTVV
;
A
#
# COMPACT_ATOMS: atom_id res chain seq x y z
N MET A 1 18.22 21.22 10.46
CA MET A 1 18.60 20.73 9.14
C MET A 1 20.01 20.13 9.25
N ASN A 2 20.10 18.90 9.67
CA ASN A 2 21.37 18.17 9.65
C ASN A 2 21.22 17.04 8.63
N HIS A 3 21.78 17.26 7.46
CA HIS A 3 22.03 16.18 6.52
C HIS A 3 23.07 15.26 7.13
N MET A 4 22.65 14.10 7.64
CA MET A 4 23.59 13.01 7.89
C MET A 4 24.04 12.48 6.52
N ILE A 5 25.22 12.91 6.11
CA ILE A 5 25.95 12.28 5.01
C ILE A 5 26.51 10.98 5.58
N TYR A 6 25.92 9.86 5.22
CA TYR A 6 26.45 8.53 5.57
C TYR A 6 27.77 8.31 4.84
N ASP A 7 28.82 8.20 5.62
CA ASP A 7 30.14 7.76 5.12
C ASP A 7 30.05 6.28 4.70
N LYS A 8 30.31 6.01 3.44
CA LYS A 8 30.26 4.67 2.84
C LYS A 8 31.33 3.71 3.40
N THR A 9 32.18 4.16 4.32
CA THR A 9 33.28 3.39 4.88
C THR A 9 33.06 2.92 6.31
N ASP A 10 31.98 3.33 6.99
CA ASP A 10 31.69 2.89 8.33
C ASP A 10 30.89 1.57 8.32
N THR A 11 31.64 0.46 8.37
CA THR A 11 31.07 -0.90 8.45
C THR A 11 30.31 -1.17 9.76
N ARG A 12 30.44 -0.31 10.77
CA ARG A 12 29.77 -0.48 12.07
C ARG A 12 28.30 -0.09 12.04
N THR A 13 27.90 0.79 11.13
CA THR A 13 26.48 1.14 10.93
C THR A 13 25.71 0.05 10.20
N PHE A 14 26.39 -0.83 9.47
CA PHE A 14 25.77 -1.89 8.67
C PHE A 14 25.27 -3.08 9.51
N GLU A 15 25.90 -3.36 10.66
CA GLU A 15 25.47 -4.47 11.52
C GLU A 15 24.23 -4.16 12.37
N MET A 16 23.80 -2.89 12.43
CA MET A 16 22.65 -2.46 13.23
C MET A 16 21.35 -2.30 12.44
N GLU A 17 21.40 -2.29 11.12
CA GLU A 17 20.23 -2.05 10.26
C GLU A 17 19.28 -3.24 10.14
N GLY A 18 19.60 -4.40 10.64
CA GLY A 18 18.80 -5.62 10.49
C GLY A 18 18.20 -6.19 11.76
N MET A 19 18.06 -5.41 12.84
CA MET A 19 17.64 -5.98 14.11
C MET A 19 16.28 -5.45 14.56
N CYS A 20 15.29 -6.33 14.46
CA CYS A 20 14.00 -6.17 15.12
C CYS A 20 14.21 -5.93 16.62
N PRO A 21 13.61 -4.90 17.23
CA PRO A 21 13.67 -4.69 18.68
C PRO A 21 13.16 -5.87 19.50
N PHE A 22 12.44 -6.80 18.88
CA PHE A 22 11.84 -7.98 19.51
C PHE A 22 12.27 -9.32 18.89
N GLY A 23 13.06 -9.31 17.82
CA GLY A 23 13.58 -10.52 17.19
C GLY A 23 14.88 -10.96 17.86
N GLY A 24 14.82 -12.06 18.58
CA GLY A 24 15.93 -12.55 19.35
C GLY A 24 17.10 -13.07 18.52
N ASP A 25 18.00 -12.20 18.14
CA ASP A 25 19.41 -12.56 18.02
C ASP A 25 20.26 -11.32 18.27
N ARG A 26 20.91 -11.33 19.40
CA ARG A 26 21.88 -10.35 19.91
C ARG A 26 21.30 -9.08 20.55
N ILE A 27 20.60 -9.27 21.63
CA ILE A 27 20.58 -8.28 22.69
C ILE A 27 21.91 -8.42 23.45
N GLY A 28 22.72 -7.40 23.34
CA GLY A 28 24.06 -7.44 23.97
C GLY A 28 25.15 -7.94 23.01
N GLY A 29 26.26 -7.23 22.96
CA GLY A 29 27.46 -7.63 22.23
C GLY A 29 27.88 -9.08 22.50
N ALA A 30 29.06 -9.47 22.15
CA ALA A 30 29.56 -10.84 22.26
C ALA A 30 28.98 -11.62 23.44
N LEU A 31 28.60 -12.86 23.21
CA LEU A 31 28.04 -13.79 24.20
C LEU A 31 28.71 -13.64 25.56
N GLY A 32 27.95 -13.26 26.58
CA GLY A 32 28.44 -13.15 27.96
C GLY A 32 28.60 -11.73 28.51
N VAL A 33 28.40 -10.68 27.72
CA VAL A 33 28.36 -9.31 28.23
C VAL A 33 26.95 -8.89 28.52
N PRO A 34 26.60 -8.47 29.74
CA PRO A 34 25.26 -7.95 30.02
C PRO A 34 24.96 -6.75 29.16
N PRO A 35 23.71 -6.61 28.64
CA PRO A 35 23.33 -5.46 27.85
C PRO A 35 23.45 -4.18 28.68
N GLN A 36 24.02 -3.14 28.08
CA GLN A 36 24.14 -1.82 28.70
C GLN A 36 22.93 -0.94 28.26
N LEU A 37 22.67 0.13 29.00
CA LEU A 37 21.63 1.08 28.65
C LEU A 37 21.82 1.65 27.24
N SER A 38 23.06 1.90 26.83
CA SER A 38 23.44 2.33 25.49
C SER A 38 23.05 1.36 24.36
N ASP A 39 22.84 0.08 24.70
CA ASP A 39 22.38 -0.91 23.73
C ASP A 39 20.88 -0.77 23.42
N TRP A 40 20.17 -0.06 24.27
CA TRP A 40 18.73 0.15 24.18
C TRP A 40 18.36 1.58 23.82
N TYR A 41 19.01 2.56 24.45
CA TYR A 41 18.67 3.97 24.28
C TYR A 41 19.96 4.80 24.04
N PRO A 42 19.94 5.74 23.09
CA PRO A 42 18.87 6.06 22.13
C PRO A 42 18.85 5.16 20.88
N ALA A 43 19.81 4.25 20.75
CA ALA A 43 20.06 3.55 19.49
C ALA A 43 18.93 2.59 19.06
N ARG A 44 18.24 1.95 20.02
CA ARG A 44 17.22 0.93 19.72
C ARG A 44 15.82 1.32 20.15
N LEU A 45 15.70 2.04 21.26
CA LEU A 45 14.41 2.47 21.77
C LEU A 45 14.03 3.82 21.16
N LYS A 46 13.15 3.80 20.18
CA LYS A 46 12.62 5.01 19.54
C LYS A 46 11.48 5.57 20.39
N VAL A 47 11.81 6.24 21.47
CA VAL A 47 10.83 6.80 22.42
C VAL A 47 9.98 7.90 21.78
N GLU A 48 10.46 8.53 20.71
CA GLU A 48 9.70 9.50 19.94
C GLU A 48 8.39 8.91 19.37
N LEU A 49 8.32 7.61 19.17
CA LEU A 49 7.09 6.95 18.71
C LEU A 49 5.97 7.01 19.74
N LEU A 50 6.31 7.16 21.02
CA LEU A 50 5.33 7.27 22.11
C LEU A 50 4.60 8.64 22.10
N HIS A 51 5.15 9.64 21.42
CA HIS A 51 4.58 10.97 21.29
C HIS A 51 3.79 11.17 20.00
N GLN A 52 3.78 10.18 19.10
CA GLN A 52 3.02 10.26 17.87
C GLN A 52 1.52 10.18 18.13
N ASN A 53 0.75 10.89 17.30
CA ASN A 53 -0.72 10.92 17.35
C ASN A 53 -1.30 11.40 18.69
N GLY A 54 -0.56 12.22 19.41
CA GLY A 54 -1.05 12.85 20.65
C GLY A 54 -2.30 13.72 20.42
N PRO A 55 -3.11 13.97 21.46
CA PRO A 55 -4.35 14.75 21.32
C PRO A 55 -4.14 16.14 20.70
N GLN A 56 -2.96 16.74 20.90
CA GLN A 56 -2.60 18.04 20.36
C GLN A 56 -2.37 18.03 18.83
N ALA A 57 -2.03 16.89 18.26
CA ALA A 57 -1.87 16.72 16.82
C ALA A 57 -3.23 16.64 16.09
N ASN A 58 -4.31 16.33 16.81
CA ASN A 58 -5.65 16.17 16.24
C ASN A 58 -6.37 17.53 16.09
N PRO A 59 -6.53 18.07 14.87
CA PRO A 59 -7.19 19.35 14.65
C PRO A 59 -8.71 19.30 14.86
N LEU A 60 -9.30 18.12 15.02
CA LEU A 60 -10.75 17.95 15.23
C LEU A 60 -11.15 18.17 16.70
N GLY A 61 -10.17 18.15 17.61
CA GLY A 61 -10.39 18.29 19.05
C GLY A 61 -10.86 17.02 19.74
N ALA A 62 -10.83 17.05 21.08
CA ALA A 62 -11.13 15.88 21.91
C ALA A 62 -12.63 15.49 21.91
N ASP A 63 -13.50 16.43 21.61
CA ASP A 63 -14.97 16.21 21.65
C ASP A 63 -15.53 15.69 20.32
N PHE A 64 -14.70 15.52 19.30
CA PHE A 64 -15.15 15.04 18.00
C PHE A 64 -15.32 13.52 18.00
N ASP A 65 -16.56 13.07 17.80
CA ASP A 65 -16.90 11.65 17.62
C ASP A 65 -17.05 11.34 16.12
N TYR A 66 -16.07 10.60 15.59
CA TYR A 66 -16.09 10.19 14.18
C TYR A 66 -17.22 9.23 13.85
N ALA A 67 -17.53 8.29 14.75
CA ALA A 67 -18.60 7.33 14.52
C ALA A 67 -19.97 8.03 14.43
N GLU A 68 -20.21 8.99 15.32
CA GLU A 68 -21.43 9.81 15.27
C GLU A 68 -21.50 10.63 13.98
N ALA A 69 -20.37 11.24 13.55
CA ALA A 69 -20.32 12.05 12.36
C ALA A 69 -20.52 11.21 11.10
N PHE A 70 -19.83 10.06 10.98
CA PHE A 70 -19.92 9.17 9.83
C PHE A 70 -21.34 8.56 9.68
N ASN A 71 -21.97 8.17 10.78
CA ASN A 71 -23.30 7.59 10.75
C ASN A 71 -24.42 8.56 10.32
N LYS A 72 -24.13 9.87 10.24
CA LYS A 72 -25.01 10.89 9.67
C LYS A 72 -24.89 10.99 8.14
N ILE A 73 -23.90 10.36 7.53
CA ILE A 73 -23.71 10.36 6.07
C ILE A 73 -24.76 9.46 5.42
N ASP A 74 -25.45 9.97 4.42
CA ASP A 74 -26.22 9.14 3.51
C ASP A 74 -25.28 8.42 2.54
N LEU A 75 -24.92 7.18 2.88
CA LEU A 75 -23.96 6.37 2.15
C LEU A 75 -24.34 6.15 0.67
N PRO A 76 -25.60 5.89 0.31
CA PRO A 76 -26.02 5.83 -1.10
C PRO A 76 -25.72 7.12 -1.88
N THR A 77 -26.00 8.28 -1.33
CA THR A 77 -25.70 9.58 -1.94
C THR A 77 -24.17 9.78 -2.08
N LEU A 78 -23.39 9.45 -1.06
CA LEU A 78 -21.92 9.52 -1.15
C LEU A 78 -21.39 8.60 -2.26
N LYS A 79 -21.87 7.35 -2.33
CA LYS A 79 -21.50 6.43 -3.42
C LYS A 79 -21.88 6.98 -4.81
N GLN A 80 -23.03 7.63 -4.93
CA GLN A 80 -23.45 8.25 -6.19
C GLN A 80 -22.54 9.42 -6.60
N ASP A 81 -22.14 10.27 -5.64
CA ASP A 81 -21.18 11.34 -5.90
C ASP A 81 -19.85 10.78 -6.41
N ILE A 82 -19.33 9.73 -5.74
CA ILE A 82 -18.10 9.06 -6.15
C ILE A 82 -18.25 8.45 -7.56
N LYS A 83 -19.33 7.71 -7.82
CA LYS A 83 -19.56 7.08 -9.14
C LYS A 83 -19.67 8.10 -10.25
N SER A 84 -20.32 9.23 -9.99
CA SER A 84 -20.43 10.35 -10.96
C SER A 84 -19.05 10.96 -11.26
N PHE A 85 -18.21 11.11 -10.25
CA PHE A 85 -16.82 11.55 -10.43
C PHE A 85 -16.02 10.54 -11.25
N LEU A 86 -16.09 9.25 -10.93
CA LEU A 86 -15.30 8.20 -11.59
C LEU A 86 -15.52 8.11 -13.09
N THR A 87 -16.71 8.47 -13.56
CA THR A 87 -17.09 8.51 -14.99
C THR A 87 -16.92 9.89 -15.62
N SER A 88 -16.20 10.79 -14.96
CA SER A 88 -15.84 12.11 -15.49
C SER A 88 -14.38 12.13 -15.96
N SER A 89 -13.98 13.25 -16.56
CA SER A 89 -12.58 13.49 -16.91
C SER A 89 -12.28 14.97 -16.75
N VAL A 90 -11.15 15.31 -16.11
CA VAL A 90 -10.72 16.70 -15.93
C VAL A 90 -9.48 17.00 -16.77
N ALA A 91 -9.42 18.21 -17.32
CA ALA A 91 -8.39 18.58 -18.28
C ALA A 91 -6.96 18.54 -17.73
N TRP A 92 -6.77 18.80 -16.44
CA TRP A 92 -5.43 18.79 -15.81
C TRP A 92 -4.89 17.40 -15.50
N TRP A 93 -5.76 16.36 -15.49
CA TRP A 93 -5.41 14.95 -15.32
C TRP A 93 -6.51 14.09 -15.94
N PRO A 94 -6.54 13.92 -17.26
CA PRO A 94 -7.57 13.15 -17.96
C PRO A 94 -7.57 11.69 -17.52
N SER A 95 -8.77 11.09 -17.44
CA SER A 95 -8.92 9.69 -17.11
C SER A 95 -8.52 8.77 -18.27
N ASP A 96 -7.89 7.64 -17.95
CA ASP A 96 -7.67 6.57 -18.93
C ASP A 96 -9.01 5.97 -19.33
N TYR A 97 -9.24 5.76 -20.62
CA TYR A 97 -10.46 5.13 -21.13
C TYR A 97 -11.75 5.80 -20.66
N ASP A 98 -11.72 7.12 -20.44
CA ASP A 98 -12.85 7.90 -19.89
C ASP A 98 -13.36 7.39 -18.52
N ASN A 99 -12.49 6.75 -17.72
CA ASN A 99 -12.83 6.14 -16.44
C ASN A 99 -11.69 6.21 -15.44
N TYR A 100 -11.88 6.92 -14.32
CA TYR A 100 -10.92 6.96 -13.23
C TYR A 100 -10.87 5.67 -12.36
N GLY A 101 -11.78 4.73 -12.60
CA GLY A 101 -11.89 3.52 -11.79
C GLY A 101 -10.56 2.80 -11.56
N PRO A 102 -9.80 2.43 -12.60
CA PRO A 102 -8.53 1.74 -12.42
C PRO A 102 -7.52 2.52 -11.58
N GLN A 103 -7.41 3.83 -11.80
CA GLN A 103 -6.54 4.70 -11.00
C GLN A 103 -6.96 4.73 -9.52
N MET A 104 -8.24 4.71 -9.23
CA MET A 104 -8.75 4.74 -7.87
C MET A 104 -8.69 3.38 -7.17
N ILE A 105 -8.82 2.27 -7.90
CA ILE A 105 -8.49 0.93 -7.39
C ILE A 105 -7.03 0.89 -6.94
N ARG A 106 -6.10 1.40 -7.78
CA ARG A 106 -4.69 1.48 -7.43
C ARG A 106 -4.47 2.32 -6.17
N MET A 107 -5.10 3.47 -6.03
CA MET A 107 -5.00 4.31 -4.83
C MET A 107 -5.46 3.56 -3.58
N ALA A 108 -6.61 2.89 -3.62
CA ALA A 108 -7.14 2.13 -2.50
C ALA A 108 -6.28 0.91 -2.16
N TRP A 109 -5.79 0.19 -3.17
CA TRP A 109 -4.83 -0.89 -3.01
C TRP A 109 -3.56 -0.40 -2.31
N HIS A 110 -2.98 0.70 -2.75
CA HIS A 110 -1.76 1.26 -2.19
C HIS A 110 -1.93 1.84 -0.79
N ALA A 111 -3.14 2.26 -0.43
CA ALA A 111 -3.45 2.64 0.94
C ALA A 111 -3.48 1.40 1.85
N ALA A 112 -4.11 0.32 1.40
CA ALA A 112 -4.34 -0.89 2.20
C ALA A 112 -3.15 -1.86 2.20
N GLY A 113 -2.39 -1.94 1.10
CA GLY A 113 -1.31 -2.90 0.88
C GLY A 113 -0.06 -2.68 1.74
N THR A 114 -0.04 -1.64 2.56
CA THR A 114 1.03 -1.36 3.52
C THR A 114 0.88 -2.14 4.82
N TYR A 115 -0.20 -2.91 5.01
CA TYR A 115 -0.47 -3.67 6.22
C TYR A 115 0.57 -4.77 6.49
N ARG A 116 0.94 -4.93 7.77
CA ARG A 116 1.88 -5.95 8.27
C ARG A 116 1.24 -6.76 9.38
N ILE A 117 1.16 -8.07 9.17
CA ILE A 117 0.62 -8.97 10.20
C ILE A 117 1.55 -9.08 11.42
N ALA A 118 2.85 -8.85 11.24
CA ALA A 118 3.83 -9.06 12.30
C ALA A 118 3.64 -8.10 13.49
N ASP A 119 3.19 -6.87 13.24
CA ASP A 119 2.99 -5.84 14.26
C ASP A 119 1.66 -5.09 14.13
N GLY A 120 0.81 -5.45 13.15
CA GLY A 120 -0.49 -4.84 12.92
C GLY A 120 -0.46 -3.43 12.33
N ARG A 121 0.70 -2.92 11.94
CA ARG A 121 0.87 -1.57 11.39
C ARG A 121 0.63 -1.51 9.90
N GLY A 122 0.50 -0.28 9.40
CA GLY A 122 0.16 -0.03 8.01
C GLY A 122 -1.33 -0.24 7.73
N GLY A 123 -1.67 -0.32 6.45
CA GLY A 123 -3.05 -0.41 6.02
C GLY A 123 -3.69 0.95 5.74
N ALA A 124 -4.98 0.92 5.44
CA ALA A 124 -5.74 2.12 5.07
C ALA A 124 -6.30 2.89 6.28
N GLY A 125 -6.21 2.32 7.48
CA GLY A 125 -6.94 2.76 8.68
C GLY A 125 -6.66 4.19 9.10
N GLU A 126 -5.44 4.69 8.86
CA GLU A 126 -4.99 6.02 9.26
C GLU A 126 -4.73 6.94 8.06
N ALA A 127 -4.96 6.47 6.85
CA ALA A 127 -4.71 7.19 5.61
C ALA A 127 -3.27 7.73 5.46
N LEU A 128 -2.28 6.99 5.93
CA LEU A 128 -0.86 7.37 5.95
C LEU A 128 -0.27 7.60 4.55
N GLN A 129 -0.91 7.12 3.49
CA GLN A 129 -0.53 7.42 2.10
C GLN A 129 -0.46 8.93 1.81
N ARG A 130 -1.05 9.78 2.64
CA ARG A 130 -0.99 11.25 2.52
C ARG A 130 0.37 11.84 2.91
N PHE A 131 1.17 11.12 3.64
CA PHE A 131 2.41 11.58 4.25
C PHE A 131 3.64 10.84 3.76
N ALA A 132 4.79 11.51 3.84
CA ALA A 132 6.08 10.83 3.73
C ALA A 132 6.25 9.84 4.91
N PRO A 133 6.97 8.70 4.74
CA PRO A 133 7.68 8.31 3.52
C PRO A 133 6.77 7.64 2.48
N ILE A 134 5.54 7.24 2.82
CA ILE A 134 4.67 6.43 1.96
C ILE A 134 4.32 7.18 0.67
N SER A 135 3.95 8.46 0.76
CA SER A 135 3.64 9.29 -0.42
C SER A 135 4.84 9.49 -1.36
N SER A 136 6.06 9.31 -0.84
CA SER A 136 7.31 9.45 -1.60
C SER A 136 7.82 8.16 -2.21
N TRP A 137 7.22 7.02 -1.92
CA TRP A 137 7.62 5.78 -2.55
C TRP A 137 7.38 5.83 -4.05
N TRP A 138 8.29 5.23 -4.83
CA TRP A 138 8.15 5.17 -6.28
C TRP A 138 6.85 4.51 -6.71
N ASP A 139 6.44 3.47 -6.00
CA ASP A 139 5.16 2.79 -6.20
C ASP A 139 3.95 3.71 -6.05
N ASN A 140 4.07 4.77 -5.26
CA ASN A 140 3.03 5.76 -5.09
C ASN A 140 3.10 6.92 -6.10
N GLY A 141 3.93 6.78 -7.15
CA GLY A 141 3.97 7.73 -8.24
C GLY A 141 2.57 8.07 -8.75
N ASN A 142 2.22 9.35 -8.75
CA ASN A 142 0.93 9.90 -9.16
C ASN A 142 -0.29 9.56 -8.28
N THR A 143 -0.15 8.89 -7.14
CA THR A 143 -1.27 8.75 -6.18
C THR A 143 -1.66 10.08 -5.50
N ASP A 144 -0.75 11.05 -5.47
CA ASP A 144 -1.04 12.43 -5.08
C ASP A 144 -2.10 13.07 -5.98
N LYS A 145 -2.09 12.80 -7.31
CA LYS A 145 -3.14 13.22 -8.24
C LYS A 145 -4.46 12.53 -7.93
N SER A 146 -4.43 11.24 -7.60
CA SER A 146 -5.65 10.50 -7.22
C SER A 146 -6.32 11.14 -6.01
N ARG A 147 -5.56 11.48 -4.98
CA ARG A 147 -6.08 12.19 -3.80
C ARG A 147 -6.58 13.60 -4.14
N ARG A 148 -5.87 14.32 -5.02
CA ARG A 148 -6.31 15.66 -5.46
C ARG A 148 -7.61 15.58 -6.27
N LEU A 149 -7.80 14.56 -7.07
CA LEU A 149 -9.02 14.33 -7.86
C LEU A 149 -10.26 14.11 -6.99
N ILE A 150 -10.15 13.38 -5.88
CA ILE A 150 -11.27 13.13 -4.96
C ILE A 150 -11.44 14.22 -3.89
N TRP A 151 -10.58 15.25 -3.88
CA TRP A 151 -10.65 16.35 -2.92
C TRP A 151 -12.01 17.06 -2.90
N PRO A 152 -12.70 17.33 -4.03
CA PRO A 152 -14.02 17.94 -3.97
C PRO A 152 -15.05 17.14 -3.18
N ILE A 153 -14.98 15.81 -3.22
CA ILE A 153 -15.82 14.92 -2.40
C ILE A 153 -15.45 15.07 -0.93
N LYS A 154 -14.15 15.02 -0.61
CA LYS A 154 -13.67 15.25 0.76
C LYS A 154 -14.15 16.59 1.32
N GLN A 155 -14.10 17.66 0.53
CA GLN A 155 -14.59 18.99 0.92
C GLN A 155 -16.09 18.98 1.19
N LYS A 156 -16.89 18.30 0.37
CA LYS A 156 -18.35 18.21 0.53
C LYS A 156 -18.75 17.55 1.85
N TYR A 157 -18.07 16.48 2.23
CA TYR A 157 -18.40 15.69 3.42
C TYR A 157 -17.58 16.10 4.67
N GLY A 158 -16.55 16.89 4.52
CA GLY A 158 -15.77 17.47 5.60
C GLY A 158 -15.17 16.44 6.55
N SER A 159 -15.23 16.73 7.85
CA SER A 159 -14.71 15.84 8.91
C SER A 159 -15.54 14.58 9.11
N ALA A 160 -16.80 14.56 8.65
CA ALA A 160 -17.64 13.37 8.76
C ALA A 160 -17.16 12.18 7.90
N LEU A 161 -16.31 12.42 6.91
CA LEU A 161 -15.72 11.40 6.06
C LEU A 161 -14.20 11.49 6.13
N SER A 162 -13.56 10.50 6.76
CA SER A 162 -12.10 10.43 6.81
C SER A 162 -11.50 10.19 5.42
N TRP A 163 -10.23 10.51 5.25
CA TRP A 163 -9.49 10.15 4.05
C TRP A 163 -9.35 8.63 3.87
N GLY A 164 -9.16 7.91 4.99
CA GLY A 164 -9.09 6.46 4.97
C GLY A 164 -10.36 5.84 4.41
N ASP A 165 -11.51 6.25 4.93
CA ASP A 165 -12.80 5.76 4.44
C ASP A 165 -13.10 6.21 3.01
N LEU A 166 -12.78 7.47 2.65
CA LEU A 166 -12.98 7.95 1.28
C LEU A 166 -12.13 7.19 0.27
N MET A 167 -10.86 6.94 0.54
CA MET A 167 -9.97 6.21 -0.39
C MET A 167 -10.44 4.78 -0.62
N VAL A 168 -10.81 4.06 0.43
CA VAL A 168 -11.30 2.68 0.31
C VAL A 168 -12.67 2.63 -0.38
N LEU A 169 -13.60 3.51 0.00
CA LEU A 169 -14.93 3.56 -0.62
C LEU A 169 -14.85 3.93 -2.11
N THR A 170 -13.91 4.82 -2.47
CA THR A 170 -13.68 5.17 -3.87
C THR A 170 -13.19 3.96 -4.66
N GLY A 171 -12.30 3.14 -4.10
CA GLY A 171 -11.88 1.88 -4.71
C GLY A 171 -13.04 0.89 -4.91
N ASN A 172 -13.92 0.76 -3.92
CA ASN A 172 -15.12 -0.07 -4.03
C ASN A 172 -16.07 0.43 -5.14
N CYS A 173 -16.38 1.72 -5.13
CA CYS A 173 -17.23 2.32 -6.17
C CYS A 173 -16.61 2.15 -7.57
N ALA A 174 -15.30 2.22 -7.68
CA ALA A 174 -14.57 1.99 -8.94
C ALA A 174 -14.75 0.56 -9.44
N LEU A 175 -14.62 -0.43 -8.59
CA LEU A 175 -14.91 -1.83 -8.94
C LEU A 175 -16.37 -2.01 -9.37
N GLU A 176 -17.31 -1.43 -8.62
CA GLU A 176 -18.75 -1.55 -8.89
C GLU A 176 -19.16 -0.95 -10.25
N ILE A 177 -18.63 0.23 -10.64
CA ILE A 177 -18.99 0.85 -11.93
C ILE A 177 -18.45 0.06 -13.13
N MET A 178 -17.41 -0.75 -12.91
CA MET A 178 -16.83 -1.63 -13.93
C MET A 178 -17.44 -3.04 -13.91
N GLY A 179 -18.50 -3.25 -13.14
CA GLY A 179 -19.31 -4.47 -13.13
C GLY A 179 -18.88 -5.51 -12.10
N PHE A 180 -17.93 -5.21 -11.20
CA PHE A 180 -17.51 -6.14 -10.17
C PHE A 180 -18.40 -6.02 -8.92
N PRO A 181 -18.94 -7.14 -8.40
CA PRO A 181 -19.72 -7.15 -7.17
C PRO A 181 -18.79 -7.16 -5.95
N THR A 182 -18.64 -6.02 -5.28
CA THR A 182 -17.85 -5.93 -4.05
C THR A 182 -18.53 -6.69 -2.91
N TYR A 183 -17.76 -7.24 -1.98
CA TYR A 183 -18.29 -7.97 -0.83
C TYR A 183 -19.05 -7.06 0.15
N GLY A 184 -18.58 -5.81 0.30
CA GLY A 184 -19.19 -4.79 1.15
C GLY A 184 -18.21 -3.66 1.46
N PHE A 185 -18.65 -2.78 2.36
CA PHE A 185 -17.85 -1.68 2.86
C PHE A 185 -18.21 -1.40 4.32
N ALA A 186 -17.20 -1.19 5.15
CA ALA A 186 -17.36 -0.61 6.47
C ALA A 186 -16.50 0.66 6.58
N GLY A 187 -17.10 1.72 7.10
CA GLY A 187 -16.40 2.90 7.58
C GLY A 187 -15.84 2.68 8.99
N GLY A 188 -15.15 3.68 9.51
CA GLY A 188 -14.59 3.67 10.87
C GLY A 188 -13.09 3.87 10.92
N ARG A 189 -12.47 4.23 9.79
CA ARG A 189 -11.04 4.58 9.72
C ARG A 189 -10.83 6.01 10.20
N HIS A 190 -9.90 6.17 11.14
CA HIS A 190 -9.54 7.47 11.69
C HIS A 190 -8.28 7.99 11.00
N ASP A 191 -8.32 9.24 10.54
CA ASP A 191 -7.17 9.85 9.89
C ASP A 191 -6.07 10.16 10.91
N ALA A 192 -4.82 9.76 10.61
CA ALA A 192 -3.65 10.35 11.25
C ALA A 192 -3.45 11.78 10.76
N TRP A 193 -2.88 12.62 11.62
CA TRP A 193 -2.64 14.04 11.34
C TRP A 193 -1.15 14.39 11.21
N GLU A 194 -0.32 13.38 11.36
CA GLU A 194 1.13 13.46 11.20
C GLU A 194 1.68 12.20 10.55
N ALA A 195 2.89 12.28 10.02
CA ALA A 195 3.58 11.15 9.43
C ALA A 195 3.95 10.13 10.50
N ASP A 196 3.76 8.85 10.22
CA ASP A 196 4.23 7.78 11.07
C ASP A 196 5.65 7.35 10.67
N ASN A 197 6.64 7.78 11.43
CA ASN A 197 8.03 7.42 11.21
C ASN A 197 8.30 5.92 11.44
N SER A 198 7.40 5.20 12.10
CA SER A 198 7.52 3.76 12.30
C SER A 198 7.20 2.95 11.04
N THR A 199 6.56 3.56 10.07
CA THR A 199 6.30 2.96 8.74
C THR A 199 7.46 3.16 7.76
N TYR A 200 8.55 3.77 8.20
CA TYR A 200 9.76 3.86 7.41
C TYR A 200 10.44 2.49 7.31
N TRP A 201 10.65 2.03 6.08
CA TRP A 201 11.14 0.68 5.80
C TRP A 201 12.44 0.66 5.02
N GLY A 202 13.40 1.39 5.54
CA GLY A 202 14.74 1.46 5.01
C GLY A 202 15.02 2.71 4.17
N PRO A 203 16.28 2.94 3.83
CA PRO A 203 16.71 4.18 3.20
C PRO A 203 16.12 4.31 1.81
N GLU A 204 15.19 5.24 1.65
CA GLU A 204 14.79 5.73 0.35
C GLU A 204 15.82 6.76 -0.11
N VAL A 205 16.58 6.40 -1.10
CA VAL A 205 17.44 7.35 -1.77
C VAL A 205 16.74 7.79 -3.03
N TRP A 206 16.01 8.90 -2.95
CA TRP A 206 15.58 9.58 -4.14
C TRP A 206 16.79 10.23 -4.81
N ASP A 207 17.23 9.65 -5.90
CA ASP A 207 18.23 10.23 -6.78
C ASP A 207 17.79 10.01 -8.24
N PRO A 208 17.17 11.00 -8.86
CA PRO A 208 16.67 10.86 -10.22
C PRO A 208 17.79 10.54 -11.24
N LYS A 209 19.06 10.81 -10.90
CA LYS A 209 20.20 10.43 -11.76
C LYS A 209 20.57 8.95 -11.64
N LYS A 210 20.05 8.27 -10.63
CA LYS A 210 20.25 6.82 -10.38
C LYS A 210 19.08 5.97 -10.80
N ILE A 211 17.97 6.61 -11.15
CA ILE A 211 16.81 5.94 -11.74
C ILE A 211 17.05 5.85 -13.22
N VAL A 212 17.66 4.78 -13.66
CA VAL A 212 17.90 4.53 -15.07
C VAL A 212 17.15 3.28 -15.47
N SER A 213 16.27 3.38 -16.45
CA SER A 213 15.66 2.31 -17.24
C SER A 213 15.68 0.90 -16.58
N SER A 214 16.22 -0.10 -17.23
CA SER A 214 16.38 -1.47 -16.73
C SER A 214 17.23 -1.62 -15.46
N ASP A 215 17.98 -0.59 -15.07
CA ASP A 215 18.56 -0.46 -13.73
C ASP A 215 17.54 0.17 -12.78
N SER A 216 16.37 -0.42 -12.67
CA SER A 216 15.31 0.08 -11.80
C SER A 216 15.84 0.32 -10.38
N MET A 217 15.19 1.19 -9.61
CA MET A 217 15.54 1.41 -8.20
C MET A 217 15.64 0.11 -7.42
N VAL A 218 14.87 -0.87 -7.83
CA VAL A 218 14.78 -2.19 -7.21
C VAL A 218 16.07 -2.99 -7.36
N THR A 219 16.79 -2.89 -8.46
CA THR A 219 18.07 -3.60 -8.62
C THR A 219 19.15 -3.09 -7.67
N ARG A 220 18.98 -1.89 -7.13
CA ARG A 220 19.91 -1.25 -6.19
C ARG A 220 19.46 -1.35 -4.75
N ASP A 221 18.24 -1.80 -4.50
CA ASP A 221 17.74 -1.99 -3.17
C ASP A 221 18.43 -3.20 -2.52
N LYS A 222 19.18 -2.94 -1.45
CA LYS A 222 19.93 -3.97 -0.74
C LYS A 222 19.02 -5.03 -0.10
N ARG A 223 17.76 -4.71 0.11
CA ARG A 223 16.77 -5.64 0.67
C ARG A 223 16.39 -6.77 -0.28
N TRP A 224 16.76 -6.66 -1.56
CA TRP A 224 16.60 -7.71 -2.55
C TRP A 224 17.84 -8.59 -2.72
N ARG A 225 18.81 -8.50 -1.82
CA ARG A 225 20.02 -9.33 -1.87
C ARG A 225 19.73 -10.78 -1.48
N GLY A 226 20.56 -11.67 -1.95
CA GLY A 226 20.54 -13.08 -1.57
C GLY A 226 20.01 -14.02 -2.65
N ARG A 227 19.90 -13.55 -3.89
CA ARG A 227 19.37 -14.35 -4.98
C ARG A 227 20.26 -15.50 -5.43
N ASN A 228 21.57 -15.40 -5.28
CA ASN A 228 22.55 -16.38 -5.76
C ASN A 228 22.77 -17.56 -4.81
N GLY A 229 21.72 -18.02 -4.15
CA GLY A 229 21.81 -19.15 -3.22
C GLY A 229 22.07 -18.74 -1.77
N ASP A 230 22.17 -17.45 -1.49
CA ASP A 230 22.26 -16.96 -0.13
C ASP A 230 20.90 -17.15 0.56
N ALA A 231 20.90 -17.85 1.68
CA ALA A 231 19.73 -18.00 2.55
C ALA A 231 19.24 -16.64 3.11
N ALA A 232 20.02 -15.60 2.94
CA ALA A 232 19.76 -14.23 3.35
C ALA A 232 19.03 -13.40 2.28
N TYR A 233 18.02 -13.96 1.67
CA TYR A 233 16.95 -13.17 1.04
C TYR A 233 16.13 -12.55 2.17
N ASP A 234 16.78 -11.76 2.97
CA ASP A 234 16.18 -11.09 4.08
C ASP A 234 15.76 -9.69 3.65
N LEU A 235 14.52 -9.63 3.25
CA LEU A 235 13.77 -8.45 3.56
C LEU A 235 13.77 -8.37 5.08
N GLU A 236 14.12 -7.25 5.63
CA GLU A 236 14.18 -6.95 7.06
C GLU A 236 13.00 -7.54 7.84
N ASN A 237 13.23 -8.50 8.70
CA ASN A 237 12.16 -9.10 9.48
C ASN A 237 11.91 -8.25 10.74
N PRO A 238 10.68 -7.82 11.05
CA PRO A 238 9.40 -8.12 10.41
C PRO A 238 9.01 -7.12 9.31
N LEU A 239 9.78 -6.10 9.09
CA LEU A 239 9.40 -4.92 8.33
C LEU A 239 9.62 -5.03 6.83
N ALA A 240 10.43 -5.92 6.44
CA ALA A 240 10.85 -6.31 5.12
C ALA A 240 10.07 -5.70 3.97
N ALA A 241 10.20 -4.42 3.80
CA ALA A 241 9.70 -3.70 2.66
C ALA A 241 10.84 -3.10 1.86
N THR A 242 10.71 -3.18 0.57
CA THR A 242 11.35 -2.26 -0.36
C THR A 242 10.47 -1.04 -0.50
N HIS A 243 10.89 0.01 -1.17
CA HIS A 243 9.96 1.07 -1.56
C HIS A 243 8.90 0.58 -2.55
N GLN A 244 8.94 -0.66 -2.98
CA GLN A 244 7.90 -1.32 -3.74
C GLN A 244 7.24 -2.45 -2.95
N ALA A 245 7.91 -3.07 -2.03
CA ALA A 245 7.60 -4.41 -1.57
C ALA A 245 6.51 -4.55 -0.54
N LEU A 246 5.95 -3.53 -0.02
CA LEU A 246 4.71 -3.70 0.73
C LEU A 246 3.49 -3.73 -0.16
N ILE A 247 3.61 -3.09 -1.29
CA ILE A 247 2.50 -2.94 -2.21
C ILE A 247 2.72 -3.84 -3.39
N TYR A 248 3.94 -3.87 -3.91
CA TYR A 248 4.35 -4.65 -5.06
C TYR A 248 5.71 -5.32 -4.86
N VAL A 249 5.95 -6.29 -5.71
CA VAL A 249 7.28 -6.79 -6.05
C VAL A 249 7.71 -6.16 -7.38
N ASN A 250 8.98 -6.29 -7.76
CA ASN A 250 9.46 -5.74 -9.01
C ASN A 250 8.71 -6.34 -10.21
N PRO A 251 7.95 -5.55 -10.97
CA PRO A 251 7.16 -6.06 -12.09
C PRO A 251 8.02 -6.60 -13.25
N GLU A 252 9.29 -6.21 -13.32
CA GLU A 252 10.27 -6.68 -14.31
C GLU A 252 10.93 -8.01 -13.92
N GLY A 253 10.59 -8.55 -12.76
CA GLY A 253 11.27 -9.66 -12.11
C GLY A 253 12.32 -9.19 -11.09
N PRO A 254 12.76 -10.06 -10.16
CA PRO A 254 13.84 -9.71 -9.26
C PRO A 254 15.06 -9.25 -10.06
N TYR A 255 15.65 -8.12 -9.67
CA TYR A 255 16.77 -7.49 -10.40
C TYR A 255 16.44 -7.05 -11.85
N ALA A 256 15.17 -6.91 -12.21
CA ALA A 256 14.72 -6.55 -13.57
C ALA A 256 15.24 -7.50 -14.66
N ASP A 257 15.29 -8.80 -14.38
CA ASP A 257 15.92 -9.80 -15.25
C ASP A 257 14.92 -10.76 -15.93
N GLY A 258 13.62 -10.56 -15.68
CA GLY A 258 12.56 -11.38 -16.27
C GLY A 258 12.42 -12.79 -15.67
N ASP A 259 13.00 -13.03 -14.48
CA ASP A 259 12.82 -14.30 -13.79
C ASP A 259 11.45 -14.41 -13.13
N ALA A 260 10.55 -15.10 -13.81
CA ALA A 260 9.19 -15.30 -13.34
C ALA A 260 9.11 -16.22 -12.10
N MET A 261 9.98 -17.22 -11.96
CA MET A 261 9.99 -18.07 -10.76
C MET A 261 10.52 -17.33 -9.54
N GLY A 262 11.54 -16.47 -9.72
CA GLY A 262 11.97 -15.55 -8.67
C GLY A 262 10.88 -14.59 -8.27
N SER A 263 10.11 -14.07 -9.24
CA SER A 263 8.94 -13.22 -8.96
C SER A 263 7.87 -13.93 -8.15
N ALA A 264 7.58 -15.22 -8.43
CA ALA A 264 6.61 -15.99 -7.65
C ALA A 264 7.00 -16.08 -6.18
N ARG A 265 8.30 -16.25 -5.89
CA ARG A 265 8.83 -16.23 -4.53
C ARG A 265 8.64 -14.87 -3.87
N ASP A 266 8.99 -13.79 -4.56
CA ASP A 266 8.87 -12.43 -4.05
C ASP A 266 7.41 -12.07 -3.76
N ILE A 267 6.50 -12.41 -4.67
CA ILE A 267 5.05 -12.24 -4.48
C ILE A 267 4.59 -12.95 -3.21
N ARG A 268 4.98 -14.22 -3.01
CA ARG A 268 4.57 -15.00 -1.84
C ARG A 268 5.05 -14.37 -0.54
N ILE A 269 6.29 -13.85 -0.52
CA ILE A 269 6.86 -13.14 0.63
C ILE A 269 6.08 -11.84 0.88
N ALA A 270 5.85 -11.00 -0.13
CA ALA A 270 5.17 -9.73 0.01
C ALA A 270 3.72 -9.90 0.48
N PHE A 271 2.98 -10.83 -0.13
CA PHE A 271 1.58 -11.05 0.21
C PHE A 271 1.39 -11.78 1.54
N SER A 272 2.31 -12.66 1.95
CA SER A 272 2.25 -13.31 3.26
C SER A 272 2.38 -12.31 4.42
N ARG A 273 3.08 -11.19 4.23
CA ARG A 273 3.12 -10.10 5.23
C ARG A 273 1.78 -9.40 5.40
N MET A 274 1.01 -9.33 4.32
CA MET A 274 -0.37 -8.87 4.36
C MET A 274 -1.31 -9.98 4.84
N ALA A 275 -0.75 -11.17 5.22
CA ALA A 275 -1.45 -12.39 5.59
C ALA A 275 -2.39 -12.92 4.49
N MET A 276 -2.02 -12.78 3.24
CA MET A 276 -2.71 -13.37 2.11
C MET A 276 -2.11 -14.74 1.79
N ASN A 277 -2.97 -15.74 1.61
CA ASN A 277 -2.58 -17.04 1.09
C ASN A 277 -2.48 -17.01 -0.45
N ASP A 278 -2.06 -18.11 -1.08
CA ASP A 278 -1.87 -18.19 -2.54
C ASP A 278 -3.17 -17.94 -3.32
N GLU A 279 -4.32 -18.40 -2.83
CA GLU A 279 -5.62 -18.17 -3.50
C GLU A 279 -6.02 -16.69 -3.43
N GLU A 280 -5.90 -16.06 -2.27
CA GLU A 280 -6.14 -14.62 -2.09
C GLU A 280 -5.15 -13.78 -2.90
N THR A 281 -3.90 -14.18 -2.96
CA THR A 281 -2.85 -13.53 -3.74
C THR A 281 -3.17 -13.53 -5.24
N VAL A 282 -3.46 -14.70 -5.80
CA VAL A 282 -3.86 -14.82 -7.22
C VAL A 282 -5.13 -14.05 -7.50
N ALA A 283 -6.14 -14.12 -6.61
CA ALA A 283 -7.38 -13.39 -6.77
C ALA A 283 -7.16 -11.89 -6.82
N LEU A 284 -6.30 -11.35 -5.95
CA LEU A 284 -5.98 -9.92 -5.91
C LEU A 284 -5.19 -9.46 -7.12
N ILE A 285 -4.20 -10.22 -7.57
CA ILE A 285 -3.39 -9.86 -8.75
C ILE A 285 -4.26 -9.96 -10.02
N ALA A 286 -4.88 -11.10 -10.26
CA ALA A 286 -5.70 -11.31 -11.46
C ALA A 286 -6.93 -10.38 -11.48
N GLY A 287 -7.54 -10.13 -10.32
CA GLY A 287 -8.67 -9.22 -10.19
C GLY A 287 -8.28 -7.76 -10.41
N GLY A 288 -7.14 -7.33 -9.90
CA GLY A 288 -6.61 -5.99 -10.11
C GLY A 288 -6.21 -5.75 -11.57
N HIS A 289 -5.50 -6.70 -12.17
CA HIS A 289 -5.02 -6.61 -13.55
C HIS A 289 -6.11 -6.87 -14.61
N ALA A 290 -7.33 -7.25 -14.22
CA ALA A 290 -8.48 -7.19 -15.11
C ALA A 290 -8.80 -5.75 -15.55
N PHE A 291 -8.31 -4.74 -14.82
CA PHE A 291 -8.65 -3.33 -15.02
C PHE A 291 -7.42 -2.47 -15.37
N GLY A 292 -7.68 -1.46 -16.20
CA GLY A 292 -6.75 -0.37 -16.47
C GLY A 292 -5.54 -0.74 -17.31
N LYS A 293 -4.52 0.08 -17.14
CA LYS A 293 -3.23 -0.05 -17.80
C LYS A 293 -2.10 0.35 -16.85
N SER A 294 -0.90 -0.11 -17.17
CA SER A 294 0.34 0.42 -16.62
C SER A 294 0.87 1.56 -17.50
N HIS A 295 1.71 2.44 -16.94
CA HIS A 295 2.20 3.65 -17.58
C HIS A 295 3.72 3.68 -17.60
N GLY A 296 4.28 3.67 -18.78
CA GLY A 296 5.73 3.61 -19.03
C GLY A 296 6.13 4.24 -20.36
N MET A 297 5.49 5.35 -20.73
CA MET A 297 5.84 6.09 -21.95
C MET A 297 7.09 6.93 -21.79
N VAL A 298 7.41 7.35 -20.56
CA VAL A 298 8.50 8.26 -20.25
C VAL A 298 9.52 7.58 -19.35
N LYS A 299 10.80 7.89 -19.56
CA LYS A 299 11.88 7.34 -18.73
C LYS A 299 11.80 7.86 -17.31
N ALA A 300 12.00 6.97 -16.34
CA ALA A 300 11.96 7.32 -14.92
C ALA A 300 12.92 8.45 -14.53
N ALA A 301 14.09 8.55 -15.20
CA ALA A 301 15.08 9.59 -14.96
C ALA A 301 14.61 11.02 -15.32
N GLU A 302 13.54 11.13 -16.09
CA GLU A 302 12.97 12.41 -16.54
C GLU A 302 11.84 12.89 -15.63
N VAL A 303 11.37 12.03 -14.72
CA VAL A 303 10.30 12.35 -13.78
C VAL A 303 10.84 13.12 -12.57
N GLY A 304 10.16 14.19 -12.21
CA GLY A 304 10.51 15.04 -11.07
C GLY A 304 10.37 14.34 -9.71
N PRO A 305 10.73 15.04 -8.64
CA PRO A 305 10.76 14.49 -7.29
C PRO A 305 9.37 14.17 -6.74
N PRO A 306 9.30 13.36 -5.66
CA PRO A 306 8.05 13.11 -4.94
C PRO A 306 7.50 14.39 -4.29
N PRO A 307 6.22 14.39 -3.86
CA PRO A 307 5.53 15.58 -3.36
C PRO A 307 6.27 16.35 -2.27
N GLU A 308 6.94 15.65 -1.35
CA GLU A 308 7.57 16.26 -0.17
C GLU A 308 8.78 17.14 -0.50
N ILE A 309 9.45 16.85 -1.60
CA ILE A 309 10.63 17.62 -2.05
C ILE A 309 10.41 18.30 -3.40
N ALA A 310 9.19 18.25 -3.89
CA ALA A 310 8.79 19.01 -5.07
C ALA A 310 8.82 20.52 -4.78
N PRO A 311 9.10 21.37 -5.77
CA PRO A 311 9.09 22.81 -5.57
C PRO A 311 7.68 23.31 -5.19
N ILE A 312 7.62 24.44 -4.46
CA ILE A 312 6.36 24.99 -3.94
C ILE A 312 5.36 25.32 -5.05
N GLU A 313 5.84 25.65 -6.23
CA GLU A 313 5.06 25.93 -7.44
C GLU A 313 4.26 24.72 -7.91
N ALA A 314 4.68 23.49 -7.53
CA ALA A 314 3.95 22.25 -7.78
C ALA A 314 2.71 22.09 -6.89
N MET A 315 2.50 22.99 -5.92
CA MET A 315 1.31 23.04 -5.06
C MET A 315 1.00 21.71 -4.33
N GLY A 316 2.05 21.01 -3.88
CA GLY A 316 1.95 19.72 -3.19
C GLY A 316 1.76 18.52 -4.11
N LEU A 317 1.93 18.69 -5.43
CA LEU A 317 1.98 17.60 -6.39
C LEU A 317 3.45 17.31 -6.76
N GLY A 318 3.83 16.05 -6.70
CA GLY A 318 5.14 15.59 -7.14
C GLY A 318 5.08 14.94 -8.52
N TRP A 319 6.14 14.20 -8.85
CA TRP A 319 6.22 13.32 -10.02
C TRP A 319 5.97 14.06 -11.34
N GLN A 320 6.38 15.32 -11.41
CA GLN A 320 6.21 16.12 -12.61
C GLN A 320 7.02 15.53 -13.75
N ASN A 321 6.42 15.48 -14.92
CA ASN A 321 6.99 14.93 -16.10
C ASN A 321 7.06 16.01 -17.17
N PRO A 322 8.25 16.38 -17.66
CA PRO A 322 8.41 17.42 -18.66
C PRO A 322 8.12 16.94 -20.10
N GLU A 323 7.92 15.64 -20.32
CA GLU A 323 7.68 15.08 -21.64
C GLU A 323 6.23 15.33 -22.09
N GLY A 324 6.06 15.86 -23.27
CA GLY A 324 4.75 16.13 -23.88
C GLY A 324 3.85 16.97 -22.99
N THR A 325 2.67 16.43 -22.64
CA THR A 325 1.72 17.06 -21.71
C THR A 325 2.07 16.81 -20.25
N GLY A 326 2.95 15.88 -19.94
CA GLY A 326 3.27 15.43 -18.59
C GLY A 326 2.23 14.48 -17.96
N PHE A 327 1.13 14.24 -18.66
CA PHE A 327 0.01 13.38 -18.25
C PHE A 327 -0.66 12.73 -19.47
N ALA A 328 -1.78 12.06 -19.30
CA ALA A 328 -2.47 11.30 -20.32
C ALA A 328 -1.55 10.25 -20.96
N GLU A 329 -1.34 10.29 -22.27
CA GLU A 329 -0.44 9.37 -22.98
C GLU A 329 1.01 9.40 -22.48
N TYR A 330 1.44 10.51 -21.87
CA TYR A 330 2.79 10.67 -21.31
C TYR A 330 2.88 10.34 -19.81
N THR A 331 1.81 9.83 -19.21
CA THR A 331 1.85 9.42 -17.80
C THR A 331 2.93 8.37 -17.56
N MET A 332 3.61 8.47 -16.42
CA MET A 332 4.57 7.48 -15.96
C MET A 332 4.25 7.06 -14.54
N THR A 333 4.19 5.75 -14.27
CA THR A 333 4.03 5.19 -12.92
C THR A 333 5.15 4.23 -12.55
N ASN A 334 5.28 3.09 -13.24
CA ASN A 334 6.28 2.06 -12.94
C ASN A 334 7.21 1.73 -14.11
N GLY A 335 7.05 2.39 -15.24
CA GLY A 335 7.87 2.17 -16.43
C GLY A 335 7.40 1.09 -17.38
N ILE A 336 6.45 0.23 -16.98
CA ILE A 336 5.79 -0.74 -17.86
C ILE A 336 4.63 -0.06 -18.58
N GLU A 337 4.42 -0.36 -19.87
CA GLU A 337 3.39 0.30 -20.68
C GLU A 337 2.42 -0.71 -21.28
N GLY A 338 1.13 -0.45 -21.08
CA GLY A 338 0.05 -1.20 -21.73
C GLY A 338 -1.00 -1.78 -20.79
N SER A 339 -1.98 -2.45 -21.37
CA SER A 339 -3.08 -3.13 -20.67
C SER A 339 -2.97 -4.64 -20.79
N TRP A 340 -3.49 -5.34 -19.79
CA TRP A 340 -3.54 -6.81 -19.73
C TRP A 340 -4.71 -7.39 -20.53
N THR A 341 -5.74 -6.58 -20.74
CA THR A 341 -7.01 -7.04 -21.35
C THR A 341 -7.46 -6.11 -22.47
N PRO A 342 -8.30 -6.59 -23.42
CA PRO A 342 -8.92 -5.76 -24.43
C PRO A 342 -9.98 -4.79 -23.87
N ASN A 343 -10.51 -5.08 -22.67
CA ASN A 343 -11.61 -4.37 -22.02
C ASN A 343 -11.20 -3.82 -20.65
N PRO A 344 -10.30 -2.83 -20.57
CA PRO A 344 -9.66 -2.43 -19.31
C PRO A 344 -10.59 -1.72 -18.30
N THR A 345 -11.84 -1.51 -18.64
CA THR A 345 -12.85 -0.91 -17.73
C THR A 345 -14.05 -1.84 -17.48
N LYS A 346 -13.86 -3.15 -17.66
CA LYS A 346 -14.92 -4.13 -17.49
C LYS A 346 -14.42 -5.34 -16.67
N TRP A 347 -15.23 -5.79 -15.72
CA TRP A 347 -15.01 -7.04 -15.03
C TRP A 347 -15.35 -8.23 -15.94
N ASP A 348 -14.34 -8.99 -16.31
CA ASP A 348 -14.45 -10.24 -17.05
C ASP A 348 -13.22 -11.13 -16.78
N ASN A 349 -13.18 -12.32 -17.36
CA ASN A 349 -12.08 -13.27 -17.15
C ASN A 349 -10.94 -13.11 -18.18
N ALA A 350 -10.95 -12.02 -18.96
CA ALA A 350 -10.02 -11.84 -20.09
C ALA A 350 -8.55 -11.83 -19.65
N TYR A 351 -8.24 -11.38 -18.42
CA TYR A 351 -6.87 -11.43 -17.90
C TYR A 351 -6.33 -12.89 -17.85
N LEU A 352 -7.04 -13.80 -17.19
CA LEU A 352 -6.63 -15.19 -17.09
C LEU A 352 -6.70 -15.89 -18.43
N GLU A 353 -7.73 -15.62 -19.23
CA GLU A 353 -7.86 -16.17 -20.59
C GLU A 353 -6.63 -15.81 -21.44
N ASN A 354 -6.23 -14.55 -21.46
CA ASN A 354 -5.07 -14.09 -22.22
C ASN A 354 -3.76 -14.66 -21.67
N LEU A 355 -3.59 -14.66 -20.34
CA LEU A 355 -2.38 -15.18 -19.70
C LEU A 355 -2.09 -16.63 -20.11
N PHE A 356 -3.13 -17.48 -20.14
CA PHE A 356 -2.97 -18.91 -20.44
C PHE A 356 -3.07 -19.26 -21.92
N LYS A 357 -3.80 -18.49 -22.71
CA LYS A 357 -4.01 -18.76 -24.13
C LYS A 357 -2.78 -18.49 -24.97
N PHE A 358 -2.03 -17.43 -24.67
CA PHE A 358 -0.90 -16.99 -25.50
C PHE A 358 0.44 -17.43 -24.93
N ASP A 359 1.41 -17.61 -25.81
CA ASP A 359 2.82 -17.62 -25.48
C ASP A 359 3.31 -16.16 -25.42
N TRP A 360 4.09 -15.86 -24.40
CA TRP A 360 4.56 -14.52 -24.10
C TRP A 360 6.06 -14.39 -24.36
N VAL A 361 6.45 -13.34 -25.03
CA VAL A 361 7.85 -13.02 -25.33
C VAL A 361 8.25 -11.72 -24.68
N GLN A 362 9.49 -11.66 -24.20
CA GLN A 362 10.04 -10.46 -23.60
C GLN A 362 10.20 -9.33 -24.62
N THR A 363 9.84 -8.15 -24.19
CA THR A 363 10.02 -6.90 -24.93
C THR A 363 10.33 -5.76 -23.96
N LYS A 364 10.47 -4.56 -24.45
CA LYS A 364 10.68 -3.37 -23.63
C LYS A 364 9.59 -2.34 -23.89
N SER A 365 9.17 -1.68 -22.81
CA SER A 365 8.31 -0.50 -22.88
C SER A 365 9.05 0.68 -23.53
N PRO A 366 8.37 1.76 -23.90
CA PRO A 366 9.02 3.01 -24.32
C PRO A 366 9.97 3.59 -23.26
N ALA A 367 9.66 3.42 -21.98
CA ALA A 367 10.53 3.79 -20.87
C ALA A 367 11.78 2.91 -20.74
N GLY A 368 11.83 1.77 -21.43
CA GLY A 368 12.92 0.82 -21.38
C GLY A 368 12.75 -0.31 -20.37
N ALA A 369 11.64 -0.36 -19.62
CA ALA A 369 11.35 -1.44 -18.68
C ALA A 369 11.03 -2.75 -19.40
N LEU A 370 11.42 -3.87 -18.79
CA LEU A 370 11.15 -5.20 -19.31
C LEU A 370 9.68 -5.57 -19.10
N GLN A 371 9.03 -5.99 -20.17
CA GLN A 371 7.65 -6.48 -20.16
C GLN A 371 7.47 -7.62 -21.14
N TRP A 372 6.28 -8.19 -21.21
CA TRP A 372 5.97 -9.29 -22.07
C TRP A 372 4.81 -8.95 -22.99
N THR A 373 4.88 -9.42 -24.22
CA THR A 373 3.81 -9.27 -25.23
C THR A 373 3.48 -10.64 -25.83
N PRO A 374 2.24 -10.87 -26.34
CA PRO A 374 1.94 -12.12 -27.05
C PRO A 374 2.88 -12.33 -28.24
N SER A 375 3.34 -13.55 -28.43
CA SER A 375 4.10 -13.93 -29.65
C SER A 375 3.22 -14.01 -30.90
N ASP A 376 1.93 -14.18 -30.71
CA ASP A 376 0.93 -14.25 -31.78
C ASP A 376 0.57 -12.83 -32.27
N PRO A 377 0.84 -12.47 -33.53
CA PRO A 377 0.48 -11.17 -34.08
C PRO A 377 -1.02 -10.92 -34.18
N GLU A 378 -1.82 -12.00 -34.19
CA GLU A 378 -3.29 -11.95 -34.23
C GLU A 378 -3.93 -11.90 -32.83
N ALA A 379 -3.10 -11.81 -31.77
CA ALA A 379 -3.60 -11.64 -30.42
C ALA A 379 -4.49 -10.37 -30.31
N PRO A 380 -5.51 -10.39 -29.44
CA PRO A 380 -6.32 -9.22 -29.20
C PRO A 380 -5.49 -7.98 -28.83
N LYS A 381 -5.99 -6.82 -29.24
CA LYS A 381 -5.38 -5.53 -28.90
C LYS A 381 -6.32 -4.75 -28.01
N THR A 382 -5.73 -3.88 -27.21
CA THR A 382 -6.47 -2.91 -26.40
C THR A 382 -6.55 -1.57 -27.11
N PRO A 383 -7.67 -0.82 -27.03
CA PRO A 383 -7.67 0.57 -27.48
C PRO A 383 -6.64 1.40 -26.69
N ASP A 384 -6.09 2.43 -27.34
CA ASP A 384 -5.29 3.41 -26.61
C ASP A 384 -6.18 4.22 -25.67
N ALA A 385 -5.66 4.53 -24.47
CA ALA A 385 -6.45 5.22 -23.47
C ALA A 385 -6.78 6.68 -23.83
N HIS A 386 -5.95 7.32 -24.67
CA HIS A 386 -6.02 8.75 -24.95
C HIS A 386 -6.01 9.09 -26.45
N VAL A 387 -5.60 8.17 -27.30
CA VAL A 387 -5.48 8.41 -28.76
C VAL A 387 -6.58 7.64 -29.49
N PRO A 388 -7.65 8.31 -29.98
CA PRO A 388 -8.75 7.67 -30.66
C PRO A 388 -8.28 6.84 -31.87
N GLY A 389 -8.79 5.62 -31.99
CA GLY A 389 -8.50 4.73 -33.12
C GLY A 389 -7.15 4.02 -33.08
N LYS A 390 -6.26 4.37 -32.17
CA LYS A 390 -5.00 3.65 -31.95
C LYS A 390 -5.29 2.37 -31.13
N MET A 391 -4.64 1.26 -31.53
CA MET A 391 -4.74 -0.02 -30.86
C MET A 391 -3.33 -0.45 -30.42
N ASN A 392 -3.18 -0.88 -29.18
CA ASN A 392 -1.93 -1.33 -28.60
C ASN A 392 -1.94 -2.86 -28.38
N PRO A 393 -0.81 -3.55 -28.45
CA PRO A 393 -0.72 -4.95 -28.06
C PRO A 393 -1.02 -5.11 -26.58
N LEU A 394 -1.48 -6.29 -26.19
CA LEU A 394 -1.59 -6.67 -24.78
C LEU A 394 -0.19 -6.76 -24.16
N MET A 395 -0.16 -6.60 -22.85
CA MET A 395 1.06 -6.66 -22.06
C MET A 395 0.86 -7.56 -20.84
N MET A 396 1.95 -8.23 -20.43
CA MET A 396 2.08 -8.86 -19.09
C MET A 396 3.36 -8.39 -18.44
N MET A 397 3.33 -8.31 -17.12
CA MET A 397 4.51 -8.13 -16.27
C MET A 397 5.19 -9.48 -16.03
N THR A 398 6.45 -9.49 -15.63
CA THR A 398 7.11 -10.74 -15.20
C THR A 398 6.39 -11.37 -14.01
N THR A 399 5.80 -10.56 -13.16
CA THR A 399 4.94 -10.99 -12.04
C THR A 399 3.64 -11.67 -12.49
N ASP A 400 3.10 -11.33 -13.65
CA ASP A 400 1.96 -12.04 -14.23
C ASP A 400 2.39 -13.39 -14.79
N ILE A 401 3.53 -13.43 -15.47
CA ILE A 401 4.10 -14.71 -15.97
C ILE A 401 4.39 -15.65 -14.80
N ALA A 402 4.76 -15.12 -13.63
CA ALA A 402 4.93 -15.90 -12.41
C ALA A 402 3.69 -16.73 -12.05
N LEU A 403 2.50 -16.18 -12.23
CA LEU A 403 1.24 -16.90 -11.97
C LEU A 403 1.02 -18.07 -12.94
N LYS A 404 1.57 -17.96 -14.16
CA LYS A 404 1.49 -19.03 -15.17
C LYS A 404 2.50 -20.15 -14.93
N VAL A 405 3.69 -19.84 -14.41
CA VAL A 405 4.81 -20.79 -14.34
C VAL A 405 4.98 -21.46 -12.97
N ASP A 406 4.64 -20.76 -11.88
CA ASP A 406 4.64 -21.35 -10.54
C ASP A 406 3.51 -22.37 -10.42
N PRO A 407 3.79 -23.64 -10.04
CA PRO A 407 2.79 -24.70 -10.09
C PRO A 407 1.62 -24.49 -9.11
N ASP A 408 1.84 -23.84 -7.97
CA ASP A 408 0.78 -23.60 -6.98
C ASP A 408 -0.11 -22.42 -7.41
N TYR A 409 0.47 -21.32 -7.88
CA TYR A 409 -0.30 -20.23 -8.46
C TYR A 409 -1.05 -20.65 -9.71
N ARG A 410 -0.40 -21.42 -10.58
CA ARG A 410 -1.03 -21.95 -11.78
C ARG A 410 -2.29 -22.76 -11.48
N ARG A 411 -2.25 -23.64 -10.48
CA ARG A 411 -3.41 -24.43 -10.07
C ARG A 411 -4.59 -23.53 -9.65
N VAL A 412 -4.31 -22.44 -8.94
CA VAL A 412 -5.35 -21.47 -8.56
C VAL A 412 -5.87 -20.72 -9.78
N CYS A 413 -4.99 -20.29 -10.68
CA CYS A 413 -5.39 -19.63 -11.92
C CYS A 413 -6.26 -20.52 -12.80
N GLU A 414 -5.91 -21.79 -12.96
CA GLU A 414 -6.68 -22.77 -13.73
C GLU A 414 -8.07 -23.02 -13.10
N LYS A 415 -8.18 -23.05 -11.76
CA LYS A 415 -9.46 -23.07 -11.05
C LYS A 415 -10.31 -21.85 -11.41
N PHE A 416 -9.74 -20.67 -11.36
CA PHE A 416 -10.46 -19.41 -11.64
C PHE A 416 -10.80 -19.23 -13.12
N LEU A 417 -9.94 -19.74 -14.01
CA LEU A 417 -10.21 -19.76 -15.44
C LEU A 417 -11.41 -20.65 -15.77
N GLY A 418 -11.54 -21.78 -15.08
CA GLY A 418 -12.64 -22.73 -15.25
C GLY A 418 -13.93 -22.35 -14.52
N ASP A 419 -13.85 -21.47 -13.50
CA ASP A 419 -15.00 -21.06 -12.69
C ASP A 419 -14.89 -19.56 -12.36
N PHE A 420 -15.51 -18.75 -13.21
CA PHE A 420 -15.51 -17.28 -13.07
C PHE A 420 -16.26 -16.79 -11.82
N ASP A 421 -17.28 -17.52 -11.38
CA ASP A 421 -18.02 -17.18 -10.16
C ASP A 421 -17.13 -17.40 -8.93
N ALA A 422 -16.37 -18.51 -8.89
CA ALA A 422 -15.40 -18.76 -7.84
C ALA A 422 -14.31 -17.68 -7.82
N PHE A 423 -13.83 -17.24 -8.99
CA PHE A 423 -12.87 -16.13 -9.10
C PHE A 423 -13.47 -14.82 -8.54
N THR A 424 -14.69 -14.48 -8.97
CA THR A 424 -15.40 -13.29 -8.51
C THR A 424 -15.55 -13.29 -6.99
N GLN A 425 -15.95 -14.42 -6.39
CA GLN A 425 -16.09 -14.56 -4.94
C GLN A 425 -14.75 -14.47 -4.22
N ALA A 426 -13.71 -15.12 -4.74
CA ALA A 426 -12.37 -15.08 -4.14
C ALA A 426 -11.81 -13.66 -4.13
N PHE A 427 -11.89 -12.94 -5.26
CA PHE A 427 -11.43 -11.56 -5.35
C PHE A 427 -12.27 -10.63 -4.46
N SER A 428 -13.58 -10.78 -4.43
CA SER A 428 -14.47 -10.00 -3.59
C SER A 428 -14.11 -10.11 -2.09
N LYS A 429 -13.85 -11.31 -1.60
CA LYS A 429 -13.46 -11.56 -0.22
C LYS A 429 -12.02 -11.10 0.06
N ALA A 430 -11.09 -11.35 -0.86
CA ALA A 430 -9.70 -10.94 -0.70
C ALA A 430 -9.56 -9.41 -0.70
N TRP A 431 -10.31 -8.70 -1.55
CA TRP A 431 -10.37 -7.24 -1.56
C TRP A 431 -10.96 -6.68 -0.26
N TYR A 432 -12.03 -7.28 0.24
CA TYR A 432 -12.61 -6.89 1.52
C TYR A 432 -11.62 -7.12 2.67
N LYS A 433 -10.96 -8.27 2.72
CA LYS A 433 -9.90 -8.56 3.69
C LYS A 433 -8.78 -7.54 3.61
N LEU A 434 -8.24 -7.27 2.42
CA LEU A 434 -7.17 -6.31 2.20
C LEU A 434 -7.51 -4.94 2.78
N THR A 435 -8.71 -4.45 2.53
CA THR A 435 -9.13 -3.09 2.85
C THR A 435 -9.71 -2.91 4.26
N HIS A 436 -10.04 -3.98 4.99
CA HIS A 436 -10.69 -3.91 6.30
C HIS A 436 -9.90 -4.57 7.43
N ARG A 437 -8.85 -5.31 7.09
CA ARG A 437 -8.10 -6.09 8.07
C ARG A 437 -7.46 -5.28 9.18
N ASP A 438 -7.05 -4.07 8.88
CA ASP A 438 -6.37 -3.13 9.76
C ASP A 438 -7.31 -2.32 10.67
N MET A 439 -8.62 -2.52 10.53
CA MET A 439 -9.63 -1.75 11.29
C MET A 439 -9.85 -2.27 12.72
N GLY A 440 -9.24 -3.40 13.06
CA GLY A 440 -9.46 -4.05 14.36
C GLY A 440 -10.81 -4.77 14.46
N PRO A 441 -11.42 -4.83 15.65
CA PRO A 441 -12.63 -5.60 15.88
C PRO A 441 -13.86 -5.07 15.13
N ARG A 442 -14.79 -5.96 14.82
CA ARG A 442 -16.04 -5.67 14.08
C ARG A 442 -16.90 -4.56 14.69
N GLU A 443 -16.81 -4.39 15.99
CA GLU A 443 -17.52 -3.36 16.74
C GLU A 443 -17.15 -1.93 16.31
N ARG A 444 -15.98 -1.77 15.71
CA ARG A 444 -15.53 -0.50 15.13
C ARG A 444 -16.09 -0.23 13.74
N TYR A 445 -16.71 -1.22 13.10
CA TYR A 445 -17.22 -1.10 11.75
C TYR A 445 -18.49 -0.27 11.70
N LEU A 446 -18.52 0.75 10.87
CA LEU A 446 -19.62 1.69 10.72
C LEU A 446 -20.33 1.51 9.37
N GLY A 447 -21.57 1.97 9.31
CA GLY A 447 -22.37 2.00 8.08
C GLY A 447 -23.20 0.74 7.83
N ALA A 448 -24.11 0.85 6.85
CA ALA A 448 -25.11 -0.17 6.57
C ALA A 448 -24.60 -1.35 5.74
N GLU A 449 -23.47 -1.18 5.03
CA GLU A 449 -22.89 -2.22 4.14
C GLU A 449 -21.82 -3.08 4.86
N LYS A 450 -21.61 -2.86 6.16
CA LYS A 450 -20.70 -3.66 6.96
C LYS A 450 -21.14 -5.12 7.04
N LYS A 451 -20.21 -6.05 6.80
CA LYS A 451 -20.46 -7.48 6.86
C LYS A 451 -20.09 -8.01 8.24
N LEU A 452 -21.07 -8.12 9.13
CA LEU A 452 -20.87 -8.64 10.50
C LEU A 452 -21.24 -10.11 10.65
N GLU A 453 -22.04 -10.64 9.73
CA GLU A 453 -22.67 -11.95 9.83
C GLU A 453 -21.70 -13.09 9.49
N ASP A 454 -20.80 -12.84 8.55
CA ASP A 454 -19.78 -13.81 8.18
C ASP A 454 -18.58 -13.67 9.12
N GLY A 455 -18.32 -14.68 9.93
CA GLY A 455 -17.13 -14.74 10.79
C GLY A 455 -15.86 -14.80 9.93
N LEU A 456 -15.35 -13.64 9.55
CA LEU A 456 -14.08 -13.54 8.82
C LEU A 456 -12.92 -13.78 9.78
N LEU A 457 -11.98 -14.60 9.38
CA LEU A 457 -10.91 -15.15 10.24
C LEU A 457 -10.08 -14.09 11.00
N TRP A 458 -9.98 -12.88 10.45
CA TRP A 458 -9.22 -11.76 11.06
C TRP A 458 -10.09 -10.85 11.95
N GLN A 459 -11.38 -11.13 12.06
CA GLN A 459 -12.33 -10.31 12.81
C GLN A 459 -12.64 -10.96 14.17
N ASP A 460 -11.61 -11.04 15.00
CA ASP A 460 -11.76 -11.59 16.33
C ASP A 460 -12.79 -10.76 17.14
N PRO A 461 -13.77 -11.41 17.78
CA PRO A 461 -14.69 -10.70 18.67
C PRO A 461 -13.93 -10.17 19.89
N ILE A 462 -14.31 -8.98 20.34
CA ILE A 462 -13.84 -8.51 21.65
C ILE A 462 -14.46 -9.43 22.72
N PRO A 463 -13.66 -10.06 23.57
CA PRO A 463 -14.20 -10.83 24.68
C PRO A 463 -15.08 -9.96 25.57
N PRO A 464 -16.24 -10.44 26.02
CA PRO A 464 -17.02 -9.68 26.96
C PRO A 464 -16.22 -9.47 28.26
N LEU A 465 -16.36 -8.29 28.86
CA LEU A 465 -15.81 -8.05 30.18
C LEU A 465 -16.52 -8.96 31.19
N ASP A 466 -15.77 -9.69 32.00
CA ASP A 466 -16.22 -10.51 33.10
C ASP A 466 -16.15 -9.79 34.45
N HIS A 467 -15.79 -8.52 34.43
CA HIS A 467 -15.63 -7.63 35.58
C HIS A 467 -16.03 -6.19 35.21
N GLU A 468 -16.22 -5.34 36.21
CA GLU A 468 -16.41 -3.91 35.99
C GLU A 468 -15.17 -3.26 35.38
N GLY A 469 -15.36 -2.40 34.38
CA GLY A 469 -14.27 -1.62 33.77
C GLY A 469 -13.66 -0.67 34.81
N ILE A 470 -12.40 -0.23 34.52
CA ILE A 470 -11.69 0.70 35.39
C ILE A 470 -12.35 2.09 35.26
N ASP A 471 -12.75 2.66 36.38
CA ASP A 471 -13.28 4.02 36.44
C ASP A 471 -12.17 5.08 36.59
N ALA A 472 -12.56 6.34 36.47
CA ALA A 472 -11.60 7.47 36.60
C ALA A 472 -10.92 7.52 37.99
N ALA A 473 -11.56 7.05 39.05
CA ALA A 473 -10.96 6.99 40.38
C ALA A 473 -9.87 5.91 40.44
N SER A 474 -10.15 4.75 39.87
CA SER A 474 -9.19 3.62 39.76
C SER A 474 -7.97 4.02 38.92
N ILE A 475 -8.17 4.73 37.79
CA ILE A 475 -7.09 5.26 36.96
C ILE A 475 -6.23 6.22 37.79
N THR A 476 -6.85 7.14 38.52
CA THR A 476 -6.13 8.10 39.38
C THR A 476 -5.33 7.40 40.47
N ALA A 477 -5.92 6.39 41.11
CA ALA A 477 -5.23 5.59 42.14
C ALA A 477 -4.04 4.81 41.57
N LEU A 478 -4.19 4.23 40.38
CA LEU A 478 -3.11 3.52 39.69
C LEU A 478 -1.97 4.47 39.31
N LYS A 479 -2.27 5.65 38.78
CA LYS A 479 -1.28 6.69 38.51
C LYS A 479 -0.49 7.07 39.76
N GLN A 480 -1.16 7.25 40.88
CA GLN A 480 -0.51 7.55 42.15
C GLN A 480 0.39 6.41 42.64
N GLN A 481 -0.02 5.15 42.42
CA GLN A 481 0.82 4.00 42.74
C GLN A 481 2.08 3.94 41.89
N ILE A 482 1.95 4.20 40.59
CA ILE A 482 3.10 4.26 39.65
C ILE A 482 4.08 5.35 40.09
N LEU A 483 3.58 6.52 40.48
CA LEU A 483 4.40 7.63 40.99
C LEU A 483 5.11 7.30 42.29
N ALA A 484 4.45 6.55 43.18
CA ALA A 484 5.00 6.15 44.47
C ALA A 484 6.10 5.07 44.36
N THR A 485 6.11 4.31 43.28
CA THR A 485 7.17 3.33 42.98
C THR A 485 8.38 4.03 42.38
N ALA A 486 9.11 4.82 43.10
CA ALA A 486 10.32 5.54 42.73
C ALA A 486 11.10 4.93 41.55
N ILE A 487 10.66 5.26 40.32
CA ILE A 487 11.38 4.87 39.08
C ILE A 487 12.54 5.87 38.95
N TRP A 488 13.73 5.39 39.21
CA TRP A 488 14.95 6.19 39.17
C TRP A 488 15.19 6.73 37.73
N GLY A 489 15.22 8.02 37.59
CA GLY A 489 15.81 8.73 36.45
C GLY A 489 14.89 9.07 35.28
N ALA A 490 13.59 8.82 35.38
CA ALA A 490 12.64 9.36 34.42
C ALA A 490 12.01 10.63 34.95
N ASP A 491 11.80 11.62 34.10
CA ASP A 491 10.97 12.76 34.45
C ASP A 491 9.55 12.26 34.70
N VAL A 492 9.05 12.44 35.92
CA VAL A 492 7.80 11.83 36.37
C VAL A 492 6.59 12.36 35.61
N GLU A 493 6.67 13.60 35.12
CA GLU A 493 5.66 14.18 34.25
C GLU A 493 5.57 13.46 32.91
N ASP A 494 6.68 13.09 32.30
CA ASP A 494 6.73 12.34 31.04
C ASP A 494 6.17 10.92 31.20
N ALA A 495 6.44 10.26 32.33
CA ALA A 495 5.90 8.93 32.62
C ALA A 495 4.38 8.95 32.84
N LEU A 496 3.83 10.03 33.41
CA LEU A 496 2.39 10.23 33.59
C LEU A 496 1.69 10.51 32.25
N ASP A 497 2.26 11.35 31.45
CA ASP A 497 1.76 11.65 30.10
C ASP A 497 1.73 10.38 29.23
N LEU A 498 2.74 9.52 29.40
CA LEU A 498 2.79 8.21 28.78
C LEU A 498 1.67 7.27 29.24
N ALA A 499 1.41 7.25 30.57
CA ALA A 499 0.33 6.43 31.15
C ALA A 499 -1.06 6.93 30.68
N GLU A 500 -1.26 8.22 30.49
CA GLU A 500 -2.50 8.78 29.94
C GLU A 500 -2.73 8.38 28.48
N LYS A 501 -1.67 8.29 27.69
CA LYS A 501 -1.74 7.91 26.28
C LYS A 501 -1.88 6.40 26.05
N THR A 502 -1.50 5.58 27.04
CA THR A 502 -1.51 4.11 26.90
C THR A 502 -2.82 3.47 27.39
N VAL A 503 -3.69 4.22 28.06
CA VAL A 503 -4.95 3.73 28.69
C VAL A 503 -6.20 4.10 27.86
N VAL A 504 -6.03 4.63 26.63
CA VAL A 504 -7.16 4.97 25.74
C VAL A 504 -7.33 3.91 24.64
#